data_325a6da6a566e24cc95701b9c4d6cde0
#
_entry.id   325a6da6a566e24cc95701b9c4d6cde0
#
_cell.length_a   1.000
_cell.length_b   1.000
_cell.length_c   1.000
_cell.angle_alpha   90.00
_cell.angle_beta   90.00
_cell.angle_gamma   90.00
#
_symmetry.space_group_name_H-M   'P 1'
#
loop_
_entity.id
_entity.type
_entity.pdbx_description
1 polymer ?
#
loop_
_entity_poly.entity_id
_entity_poly.type
_entity_poly.pdbx_seq_one_letter_code
_entity_poly.pdbx_strand_id
1 'polypeptide(L)'
;TRRIIKCPGTFKGQWVAGFNIHRCHSDKKIVGYPCMYDADGREFDSGEIISRYKVGEVVAIAQSYETVYHEQGLETLDMLVSGWKYSKGWRNKLFVRADLMIHHIRITNLKVERLQDISDEDCLKEGIYEDSGDDEFPPSIFYEFEGNKDDGFDNPREAFAALIDKVSGKGTWESNPYVFVYEFKLID
;
A
#
# COMPACT_ATOMS: atom_id res chain seq x y z
N THR A 1 3.28 4.08 -1.15
CA THR A 1 2.16 3.13 -0.95
C THR A 1 1.37 3.42 0.32
N ARG A 2 0.08 3.21 0.26
CA ARG A 2 -0.88 3.46 1.34
C ARG A 2 -1.40 2.16 1.96
N ARG A 3 -1.40 2.11 3.28
CA ARG A 3 -1.97 0.99 4.04
C ARG A 3 -3.06 1.48 4.98
N ILE A 4 -4.24 0.91 4.86
CA ILE A 4 -5.39 1.22 5.73
C ILE A 4 -5.05 0.88 7.17
N ILE A 5 -5.28 1.84 8.06
CA ILE A 5 -5.11 1.66 9.49
C ILE A 5 -6.38 0.99 10.02
N LYS A 6 -6.21 -0.22 10.53
CA LYS A 6 -7.28 -0.89 11.26
C LYS A 6 -7.31 -0.34 12.68
N CYS A 7 -8.30 0.48 12.97
CA CYS A 7 -8.54 0.93 14.34
C CYS A 7 -8.97 -0.25 15.22
N PRO A 8 -8.64 -0.24 16.53
CA PRO A 8 -9.22 -1.18 17.49
C PRO A 8 -10.73 -1.19 17.35
N GLY A 9 -11.34 -2.36 17.58
CA GLY A 9 -12.77 -2.54 17.39
C GLY A 9 -13.60 -1.45 18.09
N THR A 10 -14.46 -0.80 17.32
CA THR A 10 -15.39 0.19 17.85
C THR A 10 -16.64 -0.52 18.33
N PHE A 11 -17.10 -0.17 19.54
CA PHE A 11 -18.41 -0.57 20.02
C PHE A 11 -19.51 0.28 19.35
N LYS A 12 -20.74 -0.22 19.37
CA LYS A 12 -21.88 0.52 18.82
C LYS A 12 -21.99 1.92 19.46
N GLY A 13 -22.06 2.96 18.63
CA GLY A 13 -22.12 4.35 19.06
C GLY A 13 -20.75 5.02 19.27
N GLN A 14 -19.65 4.34 18.98
CA GLN A 14 -18.31 4.92 19.00
C GLN A 14 -17.80 5.21 17.58
N TRP A 15 -17.07 6.30 17.40
CA TRP A 15 -16.46 6.65 16.12
C TRP A 15 -15.07 7.26 16.29
N VAL A 16 -14.24 7.13 15.29
CA VAL A 16 -12.91 7.76 15.25
C VAL A 16 -13.07 9.21 14.78
N ALA A 17 -12.86 10.17 15.66
CA ALA A 17 -12.94 11.60 15.35
C ALA A 17 -11.65 12.16 14.79
N GLY A 18 -10.51 11.58 15.14
CA GLY A 18 -9.21 12.04 14.73
C GLY A 18 -8.11 11.03 15.04
N PHE A 19 -6.88 11.44 14.77
CA PHE A 19 -5.69 10.64 15.02
C PHE A 19 -4.62 11.51 15.67
N ASN A 20 -4.23 11.22 16.91
CA ASN A 20 -3.07 11.83 17.52
C ASN A 20 -1.82 11.08 17.06
N ILE A 21 -0.93 11.78 16.36
CA ILE A 21 0.25 11.17 15.77
C ILE A 21 1.47 11.54 16.60
N HIS A 22 2.19 10.55 17.04
CA HIS A 22 3.46 10.69 17.71
C HIS A 22 4.56 9.92 16.96
N ARG A 23 5.70 10.55 16.72
CA ARG A 23 6.85 9.89 16.12
C ARG A 23 7.84 9.53 17.21
N CYS A 24 8.08 8.24 17.42
CA CYS A 24 9.09 7.78 18.33
C CYS A 24 10.49 8.18 17.84
N HIS A 25 11.30 8.79 18.74
CA HIS A 25 12.65 9.23 18.39
C HIS A 25 13.64 8.07 18.30
N SER A 26 13.43 7.02 19.06
CA SER A 26 14.37 5.90 19.14
C SER A 26 14.33 4.97 17.94
N ASP A 27 13.12 4.60 17.47
CA ASP A 27 12.95 3.62 16.41
C ASP A 27 12.38 4.20 15.10
N LYS A 28 12.06 5.51 15.09
CA LYS A 28 11.51 6.24 13.95
C LYS A 28 10.16 5.71 13.43
N LYS A 29 9.46 4.93 14.22
CA LYS A 29 8.09 4.52 13.92
C LYS A 29 7.11 5.63 14.28
N ILE A 30 6.02 5.69 13.52
CA ILE A 30 4.86 6.50 13.90
C ILE A 30 3.98 5.67 14.83
N VAL A 31 3.66 6.25 15.95
CA VAL A 31 2.67 5.73 16.88
C VAL A 31 1.43 6.58 16.74
N GLY A 32 0.29 5.96 16.50
CA GLY A 32 -0.99 6.65 16.34
C GLY A 32 -1.95 6.25 17.45
N TYR A 33 -2.60 7.25 18.02
CA TYR A 33 -3.69 7.08 18.99
C TYR A 33 -4.96 7.63 18.35
N PRO A 34 -5.93 6.80 17.92
CA PRO A 34 -7.18 7.32 17.42
C PRO A 34 -7.96 8.00 18.54
N CYS A 35 -8.33 9.25 18.33
CA CYS A 35 -9.28 9.94 19.20
C CYS A 35 -10.67 9.41 18.88
N MET A 36 -11.26 8.67 19.79
CA MET A 36 -12.58 8.11 19.65
C MET A 36 -13.57 8.82 20.59
N TYR A 37 -14.81 8.92 20.14
CA TYR A 37 -15.91 9.46 20.91
C TYR A 37 -17.04 8.44 21.03
N ASP A 38 -17.74 8.47 22.13
CA ASP A 38 -19.00 7.72 22.31
C ASP A 38 -20.20 8.52 21.76
N ALA A 39 -21.40 7.97 21.88
CA ALA A 39 -22.65 8.61 21.46
C ALA A 39 -22.95 9.90 22.22
N ASP A 40 -22.38 10.07 23.41
CA ASP A 40 -22.54 11.27 24.28
C ASP A 40 -21.44 12.31 24.00
N GLY A 41 -20.53 12.05 23.07
CA GLY A 41 -19.42 12.96 22.73
C GLY A 41 -18.24 12.91 23.72
N ARG A 42 -18.12 11.84 24.52
CA ARG A 42 -17.02 11.68 25.46
C ARG A 42 -15.84 11.01 24.76
N GLU A 43 -14.66 11.62 24.89
CA GLU A 43 -13.41 11.04 24.41
C GLU A 43 -12.98 9.85 25.26
N PHE A 44 -12.46 8.81 24.62
CA PHE A 44 -11.85 7.69 25.30
C PHE A 44 -10.63 7.18 24.55
N ASP A 45 -9.69 6.59 25.31
CA ASP A 45 -8.47 6.02 24.77
C ASP A 45 -8.77 4.67 24.08
N SER A 46 -8.37 4.55 22.83
CA SER A 46 -8.56 3.35 22.01
C SER A 46 -7.28 2.53 21.82
N GLY A 47 -6.19 2.94 22.47
CA GLY A 47 -4.90 2.28 22.40
C GLY A 47 -3.98 2.75 21.27
N GLU A 48 -2.80 2.18 21.25
CA GLU A 48 -1.68 2.54 20.39
C GLU A 48 -1.73 1.76 19.07
N ILE A 49 -1.52 2.46 17.95
CA ILE A 49 -1.40 1.85 16.63
C ILE A 49 -0.01 2.16 16.07
N ILE A 50 0.77 1.10 15.87
CA ILE A 50 2.17 1.21 15.43
C ILE A 50 2.27 0.89 13.94
N SER A 51 3.03 1.70 13.20
CA SER A 51 3.33 1.44 11.80
C SER A 51 4.13 0.14 11.63
N ARG A 52 3.87 -0.60 10.55
CA ARG A 52 4.58 -1.84 10.25
C ARG A 52 6.07 -1.63 10.01
N TYR A 53 6.40 -0.60 9.23
CA TYR A 53 7.77 -0.25 8.87
C TYR A 53 8.17 1.08 9.48
N LYS A 54 9.48 1.31 9.62
CA LYS A 54 10.06 2.56 10.12
C LYS A 54 10.91 3.26 9.05
N VAL A 55 11.08 4.56 9.19
CA VAL A 55 11.96 5.33 8.29
C VAL A 55 13.41 4.83 8.40
N GLY A 56 14.03 4.59 7.23
CA GLY A 56 15.37 4.05 7.10
C GLY A 56 15.43 2.51 7.03
N GLU A 57 14.31 1.81 7.26
CA GLU A 57 14.23 0.36 7.13
C GLU A 57 14.38 -0.07 5.67
N VAL A 58 15.12 -1.15 5.45
CA VAL A 58 15.25 -1.81 4.15
C VAL A 58 14.29 -2.99 4.12
N VAL A 59 13.48 -3.05 3.07
CA VAL A 59 12.44 -4.07 2.90
C VAL A 59 12.63 -4.74 1.55
N ALA A 60 12.66 -6.07 1.54
CA ALA A 60 12.70 -6.84 0.30
C ALA A 60 11.35 -6.78 -0.43
N ILE A 61 11.40 -6.61 -1.75
CA ILE A 61 10.21 -6.69 -2.60
C ILE A 61 9.95 -8.17 -2.91
N ALA A 62 8.78 -8.66 -2.52
CA ALA A 62 8.42 -10.05 -2.78
C ALA A 62 8.28 -10.31 -4.29
N GLN A 63 9.16 -11.13 -4.83
CA GLN A 63 9.15 -11.65 -6.20
C GLN A 63 8.86 -13.16 -6.17
N SER A 64 8.25 -13.69 -7.23
CA SER A 64 8.17 -15.15 -7.36
C SER A 64 9.58 -15.72 -7.60
N TYR A 65 9.83 -16.94 -7.19
CA TYR A 65 11.12 -17.57 -7.52
C TYR A 65 11.32 -17.74 -9.03
N GLU A 66 10.25 -17.86 -9.81
CA GLU A 66 10.30 -17.85 -11.28
C GLU A 66 10.86 -16.52 -11.80
N THR A 67 10.43 -15.39 -11.22
CA THR A 67 10.95 -14.07 -11.56
C THR A 67 12.43 -13.94 -11.21
N VAL A 68 12.81 -14.29 -9.98
CA VAL A 68 14.22 -14.26 -9.52
C VAL A 68 15.09 -15.14 -10.40
N TYR A 69 14.61 -16.32 -10.79
CA TYR A 69 15.29 -17.23 -11.68
C TYR A 69 15.58 -16.62 -13.06
N HIS A 70 14.60 -15.95 -13.65
CA HIS A 70 14.78 -15.34 -14.97
C HIS A 70 15.69 -14.10 -14.94
N GLU A 71 15.73 -13.39 -13.84
CA GLU A 71 16.56 -12.18 -13.68
C GLU A 71 18.03 -12.50 -13.32
N GLN A 72 18.29 -13.51 -12.50
CA GLN A 72 19.64 -13.82 -11.99
C GLN A 72 20.25 -15.14 -12.48
N GLY A 73 19.45 -16.01 -13.11
CA GLY A 73 19.91 -17.32 -13.59
C GLY A 73 19.85 -18.44 -12.55
N LEU A 74 20.11 -19.67 -13.02
CA LEU A 74 19.87 -20.92 -12.30
C LEU A 74 20.75 -21.16 -11.09
N GLU A 75 22.02 -20.79 -11.18
CA GLU A 75 23.03 -21.28 -10.23
C GLU A 75 22.82 -20.79 -8.81
N THR A 76 22.34 -19.56 -8.66
CA THR A 76 22.13 -18.96 -7.35
C THR A 76 20.95 -19.58 -6.59
N LEU A 77 19.89 -19.96 -7.28
CA LEU A 77 18.68 -20.53 -6.66
C LEU A 77 18.80 -22.03 -6.39
N ASP A 78 19.45 -22.78 -7.27
CA ASP A 78 19.66 -24.24 -7.08
C ASP A 78 20.53 -24.51 -5.82
N MET A 79 21.45 -23.62 -5.49
CA MET A 79 22.27 -23.73 -4.29
C MET A 79 21.52 -23.36 -2.98
N LEU A 80 20.49 -22.51 -3.06
CA LEU A 80 19.86 -21.93 -1.89
C LEU A 80 18.51 -22.56 -1.53
N VAL A 81 17.82 -23.15 -2.49
CA VAL A 81 16.48 -23.72 -2.27
C VAL A 81 16.36 -25.06 -2.97
N SER A 82 16.64 -26.14 -2.25
CA SER A 82 16.40 -27.48 -2.76
C SER A 82 14.93 -27.68 -3.15
N GLY A 83 14.69 -28.05 -4.42
CA GLY A 83 13.33 -28.28 -4.94
C GLY A 83 12.49 -27.02 -5.19
N TRP A 84 13.11 -25.86 -5.33
CA TRP A 84 12.46 -24.56 -5.53
C TRP A 84 11.44 -24.50 -6.68
N LYS A 85 11.67 -25.21 -7.80
CA LYS A 85 10.71 -25.32 -8.92
C LYS A 85 9.35 -25.93 -8.53
N TYR A 86 9.34 -26.73 -7.46
CA TYR A 86 8.14 -27.38 -6.94
C TYR A 86 7.60 -26.69 -5.69
N SER A 87 8.27 -25.63 -5.23
CA SER A 87 7.85 -24.89 -4.05
C SER A 87 6.62 -24.02 -4.35
N LYS A 88 5.82 -23.76 -3.32
CA LYS A 88 4.69 -22.83 -3.41
C LYS A 88 5.12 -21.41 -3.84
N GLY A 89 6.36 -21.03 -3.56
CA GLY A 89 6.95 -19.73 -3.93
C GLY A 89 7.30 -19.62 -5.42
N TRP A 90 7.27 -20.71 -6.21
CA TRP A 90 7.61 -20.65 -7.62
C TRP A 90 6.81 -19.60 -8.39
N ARG A 91 5.47 -19.60 -8.24
CA ARG A 91 4.57 -18.62 -8.86
C ARG A 91 3.83 -17.73 -7.87
N ASN A 92 3.97 -17.98 -6.56
CA ASN A 92 3.21 -17.26 -5.54
C ASN A 92 4.12 -16.50 -4.59
N LYS A 93 4.12 -15.19 -4.73
CA LYS A 93 4.92 -14.25 -3.91
C LYS A 93 4.67 -14.33 -2.40
N LEU A 94 3.58 -14.95 -1.94
CA LEU A 94 3.27 -15.09 -0.51
C LEU A 94 4.14 -16.15 0.21
N PHE A 95 4.80 -17.03 -0.55
CA PHE A 95 5.57 -18.15 0.00
C PHE A 95 7.07 -18.06 -0.29
N VAL A 96 7.57 -16.85 -0.49
CA VAL A 96 8.98 -16.61 -0.79
C VAL A 96 9.75 -16.14 0.44
N ARG A 97 11.04 -16.42 0.47
CA ARG A 97 11.96 -15.97 1.51
C ARG A 97 12.53 -14.61 1.14
N ALA A 98 12.48 -13.67 2.09
CA ALA A 98 12.94 -12.29 1.88
C ALA A 98 14.45 -12.20 1.57
N ASP A 99 15.26 -13.10 2.15
CA ASP A 99 16.71 -13.15 1.93
C ASP A 99 17.13 -13.63 0.52
N LEU A 100 16.18 -14.13 -0.27
CA LEU A 100 16.39 -14.54 -1.67
C LEU A 100 15.86 -13.51 -2.67
N MET A 101 15.26 -12.44 -2.19
CA MET A 101 14.74 -11.39 -3.08
C MET A 101 15.85 -10.47 -3.53
N ILE A 102 15.81 -10.09 -4.80
CA ILE A 102 16.87 -9.29 -5.43
C ILE A 102 16.59 -7.80 -5.38
N HIS A 103 15.32 -7.42 -5.28
CA HIS A 103 14.95 -6.02 -5.21
C HIS A 103 14.59 -5.60 -3.80
N HIS A 104 15.15 -4.46 -3.38
CA HIS A 104 14.93 -3.89 -2.07
C HIS A 104 14.55 -2.42 -2.18
N ILE A 105 13.72 -1.99 -1.25
CA ILE A 105 13.37 -0.59 -1.06
C ILE A 105 13.82 -0.11 0.30
N ARG A 106 14.17 1.16 0.38
CA ARG A 106 14.38 1.85 1.65
C ARG A 106 13.24 2.79 1.92
N ILE A 107 12.60 2.66 3.07
CA ILE A 107 11.57 3.58 3.52
C ILE A 107 12.21 4.95 3.80
N THR A 108 11.78 5.97 3.06
CA THR A 108 12.34 7.33 3.15
C THR A 108 11.49 8.25 4.02
N ASN A 109 10.16 8.06 3.98
CA ASN A 109 9.23 8.83 4.79
C ASN A 109 8.03 7.98 5.20
N LEU A 110 7.37 8.42 6.27
CA LEU A 110 6.17 7.79 6.81
C LEU A 110 5.26 8.88 7.40
N LYS A 111 4.03 8.94 6.94
CA LYS A 111 2.99 9.85 7.44
C LYS A 111 1.67 9.12 7.64
N VAL A 112 0.75 9.75 8.33
CA VAL A 112 -0.66 9.33 8.43
C VAL A 112 -1.52 10.42 7.82
N GLU A 113 -2.46 10.03 6.98
CA GLU A 113 -3.44 10.93 6.38
C GLU A 113 -4.77 10.22 6.16
N ARG A 114 -5.79 10.95 5.75
CA ARG A 114 -7.02 10.34 5.24
C ARG A 114 -6.77 9.79 3.85
N LEU A 115 -7.45 8.69 3.51
CA LEU A 115 -7.31 8.06 2.20
C LEU A 115 -7.61 9.02 1.05
N GLN A 116 -8.62 9.88 1.23
CA GLN A 116 -9.04 10.85 0.22
C GLN A 116 -8.16 12.12 0.17
N ASP A 117 -7.19 12.29 1.07
CA ASP A 117 -6.22 13.41 1.00
C ASP A 117 -5.11 13.16 -0.04
N ILE A 118 -5.18 12.03 -0.77
CA ILE A 118 -4.24 11.71 -1.85
C ILE A 118 -4.29 12.76 -2.96
N SER A 119 -3.12 13.21 -3.43
CA SER A 119 -3.01 14.06 -4.61
C SER A 119 -3.09 13.26 -5.91
N ASP A 120 -3.37 13.92 -7.03
CA ASP A 120 -3.39 13.29 -8.35
C ASP A 120 -2.02 12.70 -8.70
N GLU A 121 -0.93 13.42 -8.40
CA GLU A 121 0.44 12.94 -8.58
C GLU A 121 0.74 11.67 -7.77
N ASP A 122 0.20 11.58 -6.56
CA ASP A 122 0.36 10.40 -5.72
C ASP A 122 -0.52 9.22 -6.19
N CYS A 123 -1.67 9.48 -6.81
CA CYS A 123 -2.46 8.44 -7.47
C CYS A 123 -1.65 7.75 -8.58
N LEU A 124 -0.94 8.52 -9.41
CA LEU A 124 -0.07 7.96 -10.45
C LEU A 124 1.05 7.08 -9.85
N LYS A 125 1.62 7.47 -8.70
CA LYS A 125 2.63 6.65 -7.99
C LYS A 125 2.06 5.36 -7.37
N GLU A 126 0.76 5.29 -7.17
CA GLU A 126 0.09 4.09 -6.63
C GLU A 126 -0.34 3.09 -7.72
N GLY A 127 0.02 3.33 -8.98
CA GLY A 127 -0.22 2.43 -10.09
C GLY A 127 -1.37 2.82 -11.01
N ILE A 128 -1.81 4.07 -10.91
CA ILE A 128 -2.65 4.69 -11.93
C ILE A 128 -1.75 5.19 -13.05
N TYR A 129 -2.14 5.01 -14.29
CA TYR A 129 -1.41 5.51 -15.46
C TYR A 129 -2.36 6.23 -16.41
N GLU A 130 -1.79 7.14 -17.19
CA GLU A 130 -2.50 7.84 -18.27
C GLU A 130 -2.52 6.95 -19.51
N ASP A 131 -3.67 6.83 -20.12
CA ASP A 131 -3.84 6.24 -21.44
C ASP A 131 -4.41 7.30 -22.41
N SER A 132 -3.75 7.46 -23.54
CA SER A 132 -4.24 8.31 -24.63
C SER A 132 -4.76 7.39 -25.72
N GLY A 133 -6.06 7.38 -25.95
CA GLY A 133 -6.65 6.61 -27.05
C GLY A 133 -5.96 6.91 -28.39
N ASP A 134 -5.43 5.89 -29.01
CA ASP A 134 -4.51 5.99 -30.15
C ASP A 134 -5.09 6.61 -31.42
N ASP A 135 -6.41 6.73 -31.56
CA ASP A 135 -7.09 7.08 -32.80
C ASP A 135 -8.08 8.25 -32.72
N GLU A 136 -8.20 8.95 -31.59
CA GLU A 136 -9.14 10.07 -31.43
C GLU A 136 -8.47 11.44 -31.64
N PHE A 137 -9.12 12.30 -32.43
CA PHE A 137 -8.69 13.70 -32.53
C PHE A 137 -9.86 14.66 -32.17
N PRO A 138 -9.71 15.47 -31.10
CA PRO A 138 -8.54 15.60 -30.20
C PRO A 138 -8.35 14.36 -29.31
N PRO A 139 -7.09 14.01 -28.93
CA PRO A 139 -6.82 12.86 -28.09
C PRO A 139 -7.50 13.02 -26.71
N SER A 140 -8.27 12.03 -26.31
CA SER A 140 -8.85 11.96 -24.98
C SER A 140 -7.85 11.30 -24.04
N ILE A 141 -7.57 11.90 -22.89
CA ILE A 141 -6.73 11.32 -21.84
C ILE A 141 -7.64 10.65 -20.82
N PHE A 142 -7.39 9.38 -20.60
CA PHE A 142 -8.08 8.57 -19.58
C PHE A 142 -7.07 8.08 -18.56
N TYR A 143 -7.56 7.74 -17.37
CA TYR A 143 -6.73 7.20 -16.29
C TYR A 143 -7.16 5.77 -15.99
N GLU A 144 -6.19 4.87 -15.90
CA GLU A 144 -6.44 3.44 -15.74
C GLU A 144 -5.52 2.81 -14.69
N PHE A 145 -5.80 1.55 -14.35
CA PHE A 145 -4.95 0.70 -13.53
C PHE A 145 -4.97 -0.74 -14.04
N GLU A 146 -3.94 -1.50 -13.74
CA GLU A 146 -3.81 -2.88 -14.21
C GLU A 146 -5.03 -3.75 -13.84
N GLY A 147 -5.62 -4.35 -14.86
CA GLY A 147 -6.80 -5.21 -14.73
C GLY A 147 -8.10 -4.43 -14.54
N ASN A 148 -8.14 -3.13 -14.87
CA ASN A 148 -9.38 -2.41 -15.13
C ASN A 148 -10.07 -3.05 -16.34
N LYS A 149 -11.41 -3.06 -16.33
CA LYS A 149 -12.23 -3.57 -17.43
C LYS A 149 -13.21 -2.52 -17.94
N ASP A 150 -13.20 -1.35 -17.34
CA ASP A 150 -14.04 -0.22 -17.68
C ASP A 150 -13.32 0.68 -18.70
N ASP A 151 -14.04 1.62 -19.30
CA ASP A 151 -13.55 2.49 -20.39
C ASP A 151 -12.61 3.63 -19.93
N GLY A 152 -11.95 3.45 -18.76
CA GLY A 152 -11.10 4.47 -18.15
C GLY A 152 -11.87 5.49 -17.30
N PHE A 153 -11.13 6.38 -16.66
CA PHE A 153 -11.67 7.39 -15.74
C PHE A 153 -11.20 8.78 -16.17
N ASP A 154 -12.02 9.80 -15.87
CA ASP A 154 -11.74 11.18 -16.28
C ASP A 154 -10.58 11.83 -15.47
N ASN A 155 -10.27 11.29 -14.31
CA ASN A 155 -9.19 11.80 -13.46
C ASN A 155 -8.52 10.70 -12.62
N PRO A 156 -7.26 10.93 -12.15
CA PRO A 156 -6.50 9.95 -11.39
C PRO A 156 -7.17 9.51 -10.08
N ARG A 157 -7.90 10.39 -9.42
CA ARG A 157 -8.56 10.10 -8.13
C ARG A 157 -9.75 9.16 -8.29
N GLU A 158 -10.52 9.26 -9.37
CA GLU A 158 -11.59 8.33 -9.66
C GLU A 158 -11.05 6.94 -9.99
N ALA A 159 -9.99 6.86 -10.80
CA ALA A 159 -9.28 5.61 -11.06
C ALA A 159 -8.75 4.98 -9.76
N PHE A 160 -8.13 5.79 -8.91
CA PHE A 160 -7.63 5.33 -7.61
C PHE A 160 -8.74 4.90 -6.66
N ALA A 161 -9.88 5.59 -6.64
CA ALA A 161 -11.05 5.20 -5.85
C ALA A 161 -11.57 3.82 -6.25
N ALA A 162 -11.68 3.56 -7.55
CA ALA A 162 -12.07 2.26 -8.08
C ALA A 162 -11.03 1.17 -7.76
N LEU A 163 -9.73 1.47 -7.88
CA LEU A 163 -8.65 0.57 -7.51
C LEU A 163 -8.71 0.18 -6.03
N ILE A 164 -8.87 1.15 -5.14
CA ILE A 164 -8.97 0.91 -3.69
C ILE A 164 -10.18 0.07 -3.35
N ASP A 165 -11.32 0.35 -3.92
CA ASP A 165 -12.54 -0.44 -3.70
C ASP A 165 -12.39 -1.88 -4.23
N LYS A 166 -11.65 -2.08 -5.33
CA LYS A 166 -11.34 -3.41 -5.88
C LYS A 166 -10.41 -4.21 -4.93
N VAL A 167 -9.37 -3.59 -4.38
CA VAL A 167 -8.36 -4.32 -3.58
C VAL A 167 -8.67 -4.40 -2.09
N SER A 168 -9.42 -3.45 -1.54
CA SER A 168 -9.71 -3.35 -0.11
C SER A 168 -11.17 -3.61 0.25
N GLY A 169 -12.03 -3.71 -0.74
CA GLY A 169 -13.46 -3.94 -0.59
C GLY A 169 -14.30 -2.70 -0.94
N LYS A 170 -15.45 -2.95 -1.53
CA LYS A 170 -16.39 -1.90 -1.96
C LYS A 170 -16.78 -0.98 -0.82
N GLY A 171 -16.76 0.32 -1.05
CA GLY A 171 -17.08 1.37 -0.07
C GLY A 171 -15.88 1.79 0.80
N THR A 172 -14.69 1.25 0.55
CA THR A 172 -13.48 1.66 1.26
C THR A 172 -13.12 3.12 0.97
N TRP A 173 -13.21 3.53 -0.30
CA TRP A 173 -13.00 4.93 -0.66
C TRP A 173 -13.94 5.88 0.06
N GLU A 174 -15.22 5.56 0.07
CA GLU A 174 -16.27 6.38 0.66
C GLU A 174 -16.16 6.48 2.18
N SER A 175 -15.71 5.42 2.84
CA SER A 175 -15.46 5.40 4.29
C SER A 175 -14.28 6.28 4.71
N ASN A 176 -13.44 6.70 3.77
CA ASN A 176 -12.30 7.59 3.94
C ASN A 176 -11.45 7.27 5.19
N PRO A 177 -10.94 6.03 5.32
CA PRO A 177 -10.20 5.63 6.51
C PRO A 177 -8.86 6.36 6.61
N TYR A 178 -8.27 6.37 7.81
CA TYR A 178 -6.87 6.73 7.96
C TYR A 178 -5.95 5.69 7.35
N VAL A 179 -4.86 6.14 6.74
CA VAL A 179 -3.84 5.29 6.12
C VAL A 179 -2.44 5.67 6.60
N PHE A 180 -1.57 4.66 6.73
CA PHE A 180 -0.13 4.89 6.74
C PHE A 180 0.36 5.04 5.31
N VAL A 181 0.99 6.16 5.01
CA VAL A 181 1.65 6.42 3.73
C VAL A 181 3.15 6.20 3.87
N TYR A 182 3.67 5.27 3.10
CA TYR A 182 5.09 4.95 3.03
C TYR A 182 5.67 5.47 1.72
N GLU A 183 6.60 6.42 1.83
CA GLU A 183 7.46 6.79 0.71
C GLU A 183 8.72 5.91 0.75
N PHE A 184 9.21 5.52 -0.39
CA PHE A 184 10.37 4.66 -0.48
C PHE A 184 11.15 4.94 -1.77
N LYS A 185 12.38 4.47 -1.79
CA LYS A 185 13.22 4.43 -3.00
C LYS A 185 13.77 3.03 -3.21
N LEU A 186 13.91 2.63 -4.46
CA LEU A 186 14.65 1.45 -4.85
C LEU A 186 16.14 1.67 -4.52
N ILE A 187 16.84 0.62 -4.07
CA ILE A 187 18.24 0.73 -3.63
C ILE A 187 19.19 -0.26 -4.32
N ASP A 188 18.66 -1.08 -5.22
CA ASP A 188 19.40 -2.08 -6.04
C ASP A 188 18.78 -2.23 -7.42
#